data_b61e51f88d94202225fb32d31c725ced
#
_entry.id   b61e51f88d94202225fb32d31c725ced
#
_cell.length_a   1.000
_cell.length_b   1.000
_cell.length_c   1.000
_cell.angle_alpha   90.00
_cell.angle_beta   90.00
_cell.angle_gamma   90.00
#
_symmetry.space_group_name_H-M   'P 1'
#
loop_
_entity.id
_entity.type
_entity.pdbx_description
1 polymer ?
#
loop_
_entity_poly.entity_id
_entity_poly.type
_entity_poly.pdbx_seq_one_letter_code
_entity_poly.pdbx_strand_id
1 'polypeptide(L)'
;YDWENRYVDNIWSYTLEDIWKGLQGCYQEMAEDVKKTYGVTLKKIGAIGFSGMMHGYMPFDKEGKLLVPFRTWRNNITGQASDVLSELFNFQIPQRWSIAHLYQAILNGEEHVKDVAFFTTLAGYIHWKLTGEKVIGIGEASGMFPIDVEKKDFYPKMLDQFDELVAPKGYPWKIREILPKVLVAGEAAGILTEEGAKLLDVSGELEAGIPLCPPESLVFPNQLLPVLLFNF
;
A
#
# COMPACT_ATOMS: atom_id res chain seq x y z
N TYR A 1 -15.09 -7.50 -10.87
CA TYR A 1 -15.76 -6.87 -9.74
C TYR A 1 -15.93 -5.41 -10.05
N ASP A 2 -17.19 -4.94 -10.07
CA ASP A 2 -17.51 -3.53 -10.19
C ASP A 2 -17.16 -2.82 -8.87
N TRP A 3 -15.91 -2.46 -8.74
CA TRP A 3 -15.47 -1.54 -7.72
C TRP A 3 -16.14 -0.20 -8.00
N GLU A 4 -17.15 0.16 -7.25
CA GLU A 4 -17.74 1.48 -7.36
C GLU A 4 -16.69 2.51 -6.96
N ASN A 5 -16.06 3.06 -7.97
CA ASN A 5 -15.17 4.20 -7.83
C ASN A 5 -16.03 5.40 -7.44
N ARG A 6 -15.96 5.77 -6.17
CA ARG A 6 -16.81 6.83 -5.61
C ARG A 6 -16.12 8.17 -5.78
N TYR A 7 -16.83 9.10 -6.38
CA TYR A 7 -16.43 10.50 -6.39
C TYR A 7 -17.26 11.23 -5.33
N VAL A 8 -16.66 11.42 -4.15
CA VAL A 8 -17.29 12.04 -2.99
C VAL A 8 -16.43 13.21 -2.54
N ASP A 9 -17.04 14.36 -2.31
CA ASP A 9 -16.36 15.59 -1.90
C ASP A 9 -15.17 15.97 -2.80
N ASN A 10 -15.35 15.81 -4.11
CA ASN A 10 -14.33 16.02 -5.14
C ASN A 10 -13.10 15.08 -5.04
N ILE A 11 -13.24 13.94 -4.38
CA ILE A 11 -12.19 12.92 -4.24
C ILE A 11 -12.65 11.60 -4.86
N TRP A 12 -11.82 11.03 -5.73
CA TRP A 12 -11.96 9.66 -6.18
C TRP A 12 -11.43 8.72 -5.10
N SER A 13 -12.30 7.87 -4.58
CA SER A 13 -12.03 7.00 -3.43
C SER A 13 -12.65 5.61 -3.58
N TYR A 14 -12.13 4.66 -2.81
CA TYR A 14 -12.78 3.39 -2.48
C TYR A 14 -12.90 3.30 -0.96
N THR A 15 -14.00 2.72 -0.45
CA THR A 15 -14.12 2.45 0.98
C THR A 15 -13.27 1.22 1.35
N LEU A 16 -12.79 1.16 2.59
CA LEU A 16 -12.09 -0.04 3.08
C LEU A 16 -12.99 -1.26 3.07
N GLU A 17 -14.28 -1.08 3.31
CA GLU A 17 -15.28 -2.14 3.24
C GLU A 17 -15.38 -2.73 1.83
N ASP A 18 -15.49 -1.89 0.80
CA ASP A 18 -15.56 -2.35 -0.60
C ASP A 18 -14.27 -3.07 -1.01
N ILE A 19 -13.10 -2.56 -0.58
CA ILE A 19 -11.79 -3.20 -0.82
C ILE A 19 -11.80 -4.63 -0.26
N TRP A 20 -12.14 -4.81 1.02
CA TRP A 20 -12.15 -6.13 1.64
C TRP A 20 -13.21 -7.04 1.06
N LYS A 21 -14.40 -6.54 0.78
CA LYS A 21 -15.48 -7.30 0.17
C LYS A 21 -15.09 -7.85 -1.22
N GLY A 22 -14.45 -7.00 -2.02
CA GLY A 22 -13.92 -7.41 -3.32
C GLY A 22 -12.83 -8.47 -3.20
N LEU A 23 -11.88 -8.28 -2.29
CA LEU A 23 -10.78 -9.23 -2.07
C LEU A 23 -11.28 -10.59 -1.57
N GLN A 24 -12.17 -10.59 -0.58
CA GLN A 24 -12.82 -11.78 -0.04
C GLN A 24 -13.62 -12.52 -1.11
N GLY A 25 -14.39 -11.79 -1.94
CA GLY A 25 -15.14 -12.37 -3.05
C GLY A 25 -14.23 -13.04 -4.08
N CYS A 26 -13.14 -12.37 -4.48
CA CYS A 26 -12.16 -12.97 -5.40
C CYS A 26 -11.54 -14.26 -4.84
N TYR A 27 -11.15 -14.24 -3.56
CA TYR A 27 -10.61 -15.43 -2.90
C TYR A 27 -11.64 -16.57 -2.88
N GLN A 28 -12.85 -16.27 -2.48
CA GLN A 28 -13.94 -17.24 -2.35
C GLN A 28 -14.28 -17.92 -3.68
N GLU A 29 -14.46 -17.15 -4.76
CA GLU A 29 -14.72 -17.69 -6.09
C GLU A 29 -13.59 -18.61 -6.57
N MET A 30 -12.35 -18.21 -6.36
CA MET A 30 -11.20 -19.04 -6.69
C MET A 30 -11.18 -20.34 -5.85
N ALA A 31 -11.41 -20.24 -4.54
CA ALA A 31 -11.43 -21.43 -3.67
C ALA A 31 -12.55 -22.40 -4.04
N GLU A 32 -13.73 -21.89 -4.42
CA GLU A 32 -14.85 -22.68 -4.92
C GLU A 32 -14.52 -23.34 -6.26
N ASP A 33 -13.87 -22.63 -7.19
CA ASP A 33 -13.47 -23.21 -8.49
C ASP A 33 -12.42 -24.30 -8.32
N VAL A 34 -11.44 -24.11 -7.44
CA VAL A 34 -10.46 -25.16 -7.09
C VAL A 34 -11.17 -26.39 -6.52
N LYS A 35 -12.10 -26.20 -5.61
CA LYS A 35 -12.87 -27.31 -4.99
C LYS A 35 -13.70 -28.04 -6.03
N LYS A 36 -14.36 -27.33 -6.94
CA LYS A 36 -15.18 -27.88 -8.01
C LYS A 36 -14.34 -28.65 -9.03
N THR A 37 -13.19 -28.11 -9.42
CA THR A 37 -12.36 -28.65 -10.50
C THR A 37 -11.49 -29.82 -10.00
N TYR A 38 -10.96 -29.73 -8.79
CA TYR A 38 -9.96 -30.68 -8.29
C TYR A 38 -10.43 -31.49 -7.07
N GLY A 39 -11.59 -31.18 -6.50
CA GLY A 39 -12.10 -31.83 -5.29
C GLY A 39 -11.32 -31.47 -4.02
N VAL A 40 -10.51 -30.42 -4.05
CA VAL A 40 -9.61 -30.03 -2.96
C VAL A 40 -10.12 -28.75 -2.27
N THR A 41 -10.20 -28.78 -0.94
CA THR A 41 -10.41 -27.57 -0.16
C THR A 41 -9.07 -26.82 -0.04
N LEU A 42 -9.06 -25.55 -0.38
CA LEU A 42 -7.85 -24.71 -0.42
C LEU A 42 -7.49 -24.25 0.99
N LYS A 43 -6.68 -25.04 1.70
CA LYS A 43 -6.20 -24.75 3.06
C LYS A 43 -4.81 -24.14 3.09
N LYS A 44 -3.95 -24.56 2.15
CA LYS A 44 -2.55 -24.11 2.04
C LYS A 44 -2.24 -23.69 0.61
N ILE A 45 -1.52 -22.58 0.51
CA ILE A 45 -1.04 -22.02 -0.75
C ILE A 45 0.47 -21.84 -0.60
N GLY A 46 1.21 -21.96 -1.69
CA GLY A 46 2.67 -21.83 -1.66
C GLY A 46 3.14 -20.43 -1.28
N ALA A 47 2.46 -19.42 -1.80
CA ALA A 47 2.67 -18.01 -1.46
C ALA A 47 1.51 -17.15 -1.94
N ILE A 48 1.42 -15.93 -1.41
CA ILE A 48 0.43 -14.92 -1.82
C ILE A 48 1.15 -13.66 -2.26
N GLY A 49 0.72 -13.06 -3.36
CA GLY A 49 1.17 -11.76 -3.84
C GLY A 49 0.01 -10.84 -4.16
N PHE A 50 0.20 -9.55 -3.96
CA PHE A 50 -0.77 -8.51 -4.29
C PHE A 50 -0.18 -7.55 -5.31
N SER A 51 -0.91 -7.36 -6.41
CA SER A 51 -0.71 -6.30 -7.37
C SER A 51 -1.95 -5.40 -7.31
N GLY A 52 -1.77 -4.16 -6.97
CA GLY A 52 -2.83 -3.18 -6.83
C GLY A 52 -2.54 -1.93 -7.65
N MET A 53 -3.44 -0.96 -7.60
CA MET A 53 -3.17 0.33 -8.21
C MET A 53 -1.99 1.00 -7.50
N MET A 54 -0.95 1.32 -8.25
CA MET A 54 0.16 2.14 -7.75
C MET A 54 -0.34 3.53 -7.35
N HIS A 55 0.45 4.19 -6.51
CA HIS A 55 0.20 5.55 -6.07
C HIS A 55 -1.00 5.69 -5.11
N GLY A 56 -1.41 6.92 -4.88
CA GLY A 56 -2.48 7.23 -3.96
C GLY A 56 -2.02 7.47 -2.52
N TYR A 57 -2.95 7.75 -1.64
CA TYR A 57 -2.65 8.20 -0.30
C TYR A 57 -3.61 7.58 0.72
N MET A 58 -3.08 6.74 1.57
CA MET A 58 -3.77 6.09 2.67
C MET A 58 -3.01 6.36 3.97
N PRO A 59 -3.28 7.47 4.67
CA PRO A 59 -2.64 7.80 5.95
C PRO A 59 -3.36 7.17 7.13
N PHE A 60 -2.61 6.61 8.05
CA PHE A 60 -3.10 5.96 9.25
C PHE A 60 -2.50 6.58 10.51
N ASP A 61 -3.29 6.62 11.58
CA ASP A 61 -2.80 6.97 12.92
C ASP A 61 -2.03 5.80 13.56
N LYS A 62 -1.58 6.01 14.80
CA LYS A 62 -0.84 4.99 15.56
C LYS A 62 -1.67 3.78 15.95
N GLU A 63 -2.99 3.91 16.01
CA GLU A 63 -3.95 2.82 16.23
C GLU A 63 -4.28 2.06 14.93
N GLY A 64 -3.80 2.54 13.77
CA GLY A 64 -4.03 1.93 12.47
C GLY A 64 -5.40 2.25 11.86
N LYS A 65 -6.02 3.35 12.28
CA LYS A 65 -7.23 3.90 11.71
C LYS A 65 -6.90 4.80 10.52
N LEU A 66 -7.61 4.63 9.42
CA LEU A 66 -7.51 5.52 8.26
C LEU A 66 -8.00 6.93 8.63
N LEU A 67 -7.14 7.92 8.45
CA LEU A 67 -7.37 9.30 8.90
C LEU A 67 -8.27 10.11 7.97
N VAL A 68 -8.18 9.85 6.66
CA VAL A 68 -9.01 10.47 5.62
C VAL A 68 -9.39 9.42 4.59
N PRO A 69 -10.43 9.63 3.77
CA PRO A 69 -10.77 8.71 2.68
C PRO A 69 -9.57 8.44 1.77
N PHE A 70 -9.43 7.20 1.32
CA PHE A 70 -8.37 6.82 0.39
C PHE A 70 -8.39 7.71 -0.86
N ARG A 71 -7.31 8.44 -1.12
CA ARG A 71 -7.14 9.26 -2.33
C ARG A 71 -6.44 8.43 -3.39
N THR A 72 -7.19 7.99 -4.39
CA THR A 72 -6.66 7.14 -5.47
C THR A 72 -5.79 7.92 -6.45
N TRP A 73 -5.07 7.20 -7.33
CA TRP A 73 -4.25 7.78 -8.41
C TRP A 73 -5.01 8.69 -9.38
N ARG A 74 -6.34 8.60 -9.41
CA ARG A 74 -7.22 9.41 -10.29
C ARG A 74 -7.39 10.86 -9.83
N ASN A 75 -6.93 11.18 -8.61
CA ASN A 75 -7.06 12.54 -8.09
C ASN A 75 -5.97 13.45 -8.65
N ASN A 76 -6.38 14.56 -9.28
CA ASN A 76 -5.51 15.60 -9.81
C ASN A 76 -5.58 16.86 -8.92
N ILE A 77 -5.53 16.70 -7.60
CA ILE A 77 -5.71 17.77 -6.62
C ILE A 77 -4.39 18.25 -6.01
N THR A 78 -3.27 17.79 -6.50
CA THR A 78 -1.93 17.97 -5.89
C THR A 78 -0.97 18.75 -6.77
N GLY A 79 -1.49 19.60 -7.65
CA GLY A 79 -0.67 20.37 -8.61
C GLY A 79 0.38 21.23 -7.91
N GLN A 80 -0.03 22.04 -6.92
CA GLN A 80 0.87 22.91 -6.19
C GLN A 80 1.97 22.12 -5.45
N ALA A 81 1.62 21.02 -4.82
CA ALA A 81 2.58 20.16 -4.15
C ALA A 81 3.56 19.51 -5.12
N SER A 82 3.06 19.04 -6.27
CA SER A 82 3.86 18.47 -7.35
C SER A 82 4.92 19.46 -7.84
N ASP A 83 4.54 20.72 -8.10
CA ASP A 83 5.45 21.75 -8.61
C ASP A 83 6.54 22.08 -7.59
N VAL A 84 6.16 22.34 -6.33
CA VAL A 84 7.11 22.67 -5.25
C VAL A 84 8.09 21.53 -4.99
N LEU A 85 7.60 20.29 -4.91
CA LEU A 85 8.46 19.14 -4.65
C LEU A 85 9.38 18.82 -5.85
N SER A 86 8.90 19.03 -7.07
CA SER A 86 9.73 18.82 -8.26
C SER A 86 10.88 19.82 -8.34
N GLU A 87 10.63 21.08 -7.98
CA GLU A 87 11.68 22.09 -7.88
C GLU A 87 12.67 21.78 -6.75
N LEU A 88 12.17 21.46 -5.54
CA LEU A 88 12.98 21.15 -4.36
C LEU A 88 13.94 19.99 -4.60
N PHE A 89 13.44 18.92 -5.21
CA PHE A 89 14.22 17.70 -5.42
C PHE A 89 15.04 17.74 -6.72
N ASN A 90 14.80 18.73 -7.59
CA ASN A 90 15.27 18.70 -8.98
C ASN A 90 14.95 17.36 -9.65
N PHE A 91 13.74 16.87 -9.42
CA PHE A 91 13.23 15.57 -9.85
C PHE A 91 11.73 15.65 -10.06
N GLN A 92 11.21 15.15 -11.19
CA GLN A 92 9.79 15.22 -11.53
C GLN A 92 8.94 14.42 -10.54
N ILE A 93 8.11 15.09 -9.76
CA ILE A 93 7.13 14.47 -8.84
C ILE A 93 5.74 14.53 -9.48
N PRO A 94 5.19 13.40 -9.99
CA PRO A 94 3.85 13.37 -10.54
C PRO A 94 2.77 13.65 -9.48
N GLN A 95 1.68 14.28 -9.85
CA GLN A 95 0.58 14.64 -8.96
C GLN A 95 -0.03 13.43 -8.24
N ARG A 96 -0.04 12.25 -8.88
CA ARG A 96 -0.61 11.03 -8.31
C ARG A 96 0.26 10.34 -7.24
N TRP A 97 1.51 10.78 -7.05
CA TRP A 97 2.40 10.18 -6.05
C TRP A 97 1.95 10.44 -4.62
N SER A 98 2.19 9.49 -3.73
CA SER A 98 1.76 9.57 -2.34
C SER A 98 2.34 10.78 -1.61
N ILE A 99 3.60 11.14 -1.89
CA ILE A 99 4.25 12.32 -1.30
C ILE A 99 3.61 13.63 -1.76
N ALA A 100 3.13 13.72 -3.02
CA ALA A 100 2.44 14.89 -3.50
C ALA A 100 1.09 15.08 -2.75
N HIS A 101 0.39 13.99 -2.46
CA HIS A 101 -0.84 14.04 -1.67
C HIS A 101 -0.58 14.47 -0.22
N LEU A 102 0.46 13.92 0.42
CA LEU A 102 0.84 14.32 1.78
C LEU A 102 1.21 15.81 1.83
N TYR A 103 2.04 16.27 0.89
CA TYR A 103 2.45 17.66 0.90
C TYR A 103 1.31 18.61 0.53
N GLN A 104 0.39 18.22 -0.34
CA GLN A 104 -0.81 19.01 -0.62
C GLN A 104 -1.71 19.12 0.63
N ALA A 105 -1.85 18.05 1.41
CA ALA A 105 -2.57 18.10 2.68
C ALA A 105 -1.92 19.08 3.67
N ILE A 106 -0.58 19.13 3.70
CA ILE A 106 0.19 20.12 4.49
C ILE A 106 -0.08 21.54 4.00
N LEU A 107 -0.06 21.79 2.70
CA LEU A 107 -0.34 23.11 2.11
C LEU A 107 -1.78 23.57 2.41
N ASN A 108 -2.73 22.66 2.35
CA ASN A 108 -4.13 22.91 2.68
C ASN A 108 -4.39 23.10 4.18
N GLY A 109 -3.42 22.80 5.05
CA GLY A 109 -3.60 22.85 6.50
C GLY A 109 -4.53 21.77 7.04
N GLU A 110 -4.59 20.63 6.41
CA GLU A 110 -5.47 19.52 6.82
C GLU A 110 -5.05 18.97 8.19
N GLU A 111 -5.99 18.92 9.13
CA GLU A 111 -5.72 18.60 10.54
C GLU A 111 -5.14 17.20 10.76
N HIS A 112 -5.50 16.23 9.91
CA HIS A 112 -5.06 14.84 10.05
C HIS A 112 -3.55 14.67 9.92
N VAL A 113 -2.85 15.60 9.27
CA VAL A 113 -1.42 15.46 8.96
C VAL A 113 -0.56 15.29 10.22
N LYS A 114 -0.92 15.95 11.31
CA LYS A 114 -0.20 15.85 12.61
C LYS A 114 -0.30 14.46 13.25
N ASP A 115 -1.35 13.71 12.92
CA ASP A 115 -1.67 12.41 13.51
C ASP A 115 -1.20 11.24 12.63
N VAL A 116 -0.57 11.52 11.48
CA VAL A 116 -0.04 10.49 10.60
C VAL A 116 1.11 9.74 11.29
N ALA A 117 0.93 8.45 11.49
CA ALA A 117 1.96 7.54 12.01
C ALA A 117 2.46 6.55 10.96
N PHE A 118 1.72 6.39 9.88
CA PHE A 118 2.06 5.54 8.75
C PHE A 118 1.23 5.93 7.53
N PHE A 119 1.81 5.95 6.34
CA PHE A 119 1.03 6.02 5.11
C PHE A 119 1.57 5.07 4.04
N THR A 120 0.68 4.57 3.20
CA THR A 120 1.00 3.55 2.21
C THR A 120 0.03 3.61 1.03
N THR A 121 0.19 2.68 0.11
CA THR A 121 -0.67 2.44 -1.05
C THR A 121 -1.69 1.33 -0.75
N LEU A 122 -2.55 1.02 -1.71
CA LEU A 122 -3.55 -0.03 -1.56
C LEU A 122 -2.93 -1.41 -1.32
N ALA A 123 -1.95 -1.81 -2.13
CA ALA A 123 -1.30 -3.12 -1.97
C ALA A 123 -0.51 -3.21 -0.68
N GLY A 124 0.17 -2.13 -0.28
CA GLY A 124 0.86 -2.04 1.01
C GLY A 124 -0.11 -2.13 2.20
N TYR A 125 -1.29 -1.52 2.11
CA TYR A 125 -2.33 -1.64 3.13
C TYR A 125 -2.85 -3.07 3.28
N ILE A 126 -3.20 -3.74 2.17
CA ILE A 126 -3.67 -5.13 2.18
C ILE A 126 -2.61 -6.03 2.78
N HIS A 127 -1.36 -5.90 2.32
CA HIS A 127 -0.23 -6.65 2.83
C HIS A 127 -0.06 -6.50 4.34
N TRP A 128 -0.04 -5.25 4.83
CA TRP A 128 0.07 -4.96 6.25
C TRP A 128 -1.05 -5.61 7.07
N LYS A 129 -2.30 -5.54 6.61
CA LYS A 129 -3.43 -6.16 7.33
C LYS A 129 -3.37 -7.68 7.38
N LEU A 130 -2.76 -8.31 6.40
CA LEU A 130 -2.63 -9.77 6.34
C LEU A 130 -1.42 -10.31 7.10
N THR A 131 -0.34 -9.53 7.21
CA THR A 131 0.93 -9.98 7.79
C THR A 131 1.32 -9.27 9.07
N GLY A 132 0.77 -8.09 9.34
CA GLY A 132 1.26 -7.18 10.37
C GLY A 132 2.48 -6.36 9.96
N GLU A 133 3.13 -6.68 8.81
CA GLU A 133 4.37 -6.03 8.35
C GLU A 133 4.08 -4.79 7.50
N LYS A 134 4.68 -3.65 7.88
CA LYS A 134 4.58 -2.37 7.17
C LYS A 134 5.69 -2.26 6.12
N VAL A 135 5.59 -3.05 5.08
CA VAL A 135 6.58 -3.14 4.00
C VAL A 135 5.95 -2.84 2.65
N ILE A 136 6.78 -2.52 1.67
CA ILE A 136 6.38 -2.24 0.29
C ILE A 136 7.48 -2.71 -0.68
N GLY A 137 7.09 -3.21 -1.85
CA GLY A 137 8.05 -3.53 -2.90
C GLY A 137 8.65 -2.27 -3.52
N ILE A 138 9.93 -2.32 -3.92
CA ILE A 138 10.66 -1.17 -4.46
C ILE A 138 9.99 -0.55 -5.69
N GLY A 139 9.33 -1.38 -6.52
CA GLY A 139 8.57 -0.91 -7.68
C GLY A 139 7.44 0.03 -7.29
N GLU A 140 6.64 -0.37 -6.32
CA GLU A 140 5.53 0.44 -5.82
C GLU A 140 6.00 1.62 -4.97
N ALA A 141 7.04 1.43 -4.17
CA ALA A 141 7.67 2.50 -3.38
C ALA A 141 8.12 3.66 -4.25
N SER A 142 8.57 3.39 -5.49
CA SER A 142 8.94 4.42 -6.48
C SER A 142 7.78 5.32 -6.92
N GLY A 143 6.55 4.92 -6.67
CA GLY A 143 5.35 5.72 -6.87
C GLY A 143 4.89 6.48 -5.61
N MET A 144 5.55 6.25 -4.48
CA MET A 144 5.30 6.98 -3.24
C MET A 144 6.27 8.14 -3.06
N PHE A 145 7.56 7.88 -3.24
CA PHE A 145 8.68 8.80 -3.03
C PHE A 145 9.86 8.39 -3.91
N PRO A 146 10.79 9.31 -4.29
CA PRO A 146 11.96 8.97 -5.09
C PRO A 146 12.84 7.88 -4.45
N ILE A 147 13.31 6.95 -5.28
CA ILE A 147 14.15 5.81 -4.89
C ILE A 147 15.61 6.05 -5.25
N ASP A 148 16.50 5.75 -4.31
CA ASP A 148 17.93 5.56 -4.54
C ASP A 148 18.16 4.12 -5.00
N VAL A 149 18.43 3.92 -6.29
CA VAL A 149 18.56 2.59 -6.90
C VAL A 149 19.77 1.80 -6.38
N GLU A 150 20.81 2.49 -5.91
CA GLU A 150 22.01 1.85 -5.35
C GLU A 150 21.73 1.34 -3.93
N LYS A 151 21.02 2.13 -3.13
CA LYS A 151 20.65 1.78 -1.77
C LYS A 151 19.41 0.89 -1.71
N LYS A 152 18.63 0.84 -2.81
CA LYS A 152 17.35 0.10 -2.90
C LYS A 152 16.35 0.54 -1.83
N ASP A 153 16.34 1.82 -1.52
CA ASP A 153 15.46 2.46 -0.53
C ASP A 153 15.11 3.88 -0.99
N PHE A 154 14.26 4.57 -0.26
CA PHE A 154 13.94 5.98 -0.50
C PHE A 154 15.21 6.84 -0.50
N TYR A 155 15.24 7.87 -1.38
CA TYR A 155 16.43 8.69 -1.59
C TYR A 155 16.74 9.57 -0.35
N PRO A 156 17.81 9.29 0.43
CA PRO A 156 18.02 9.92 1.74
C PRO A 156 18.09 11.44 1.69
N LYS A 157 18.81 11.99 0.70
CA LYS A 157 18.92 13.45 0.55
C LYS A 157 17.56 14.11 0.36
N MET A 158 16.66 13.49 -0.40
CA MET A 158 15.33 14.05 -0.64
C MET A 158 14.42 13.90 0.59
N LEU A 159 14.60 12.83 1.39
CA LEU A 159 13.95 12.72 2.69
C LEU A 159 14.34 13.87 3.62
N ASP A 160 15.65 14.18 3.72
CA ASP A 160 16.16 15.30 4.52
C ASP A 160 15.62 16.64 4.00
N GLN A 161 15.62 16.87 2.68
CA GLN A 161 15.06 18.07 2.06
C GLN A 161 13.57 18.25 2.38
N PHE A 162 12.81 17.14 2.36
CA PHE A 162 11.39 17.19 2.72
C PHE A 162 11.20 17.52 4.20
N ASP A 163 11.95 16.89 5.09
CA ASP A 163 11.88 17.17 6.53
C ASP A 163 12.24 18.64 6.83
N GLU A 164 13.25 19.20 6.16
CA GLU A 164 13.61 20.62 6.25
C GLU A 164 12.47 21.54 5.76
N LEU A 165 11.83 21.21 4.64
CA LEU A 165 10.70 21.95 4.08
C LEU A 165 9.53 22.04 5.06
N VAL A 166 9.22 20.95 5.75
CA VAL A 166 8.06 20.87 6.66
C VAL A 166 8.39 21.21 8.11
N ALA A 167 9.67 21.37 8.49
CA ALA A 167 10.11 21.66 9.84
C ALA A 167 9.38 22.85 10.50
N PRO A 168 9.08 23.97 9.79
CA PRO A 168 8.35 25.09 10.37
C PRO A 168 6.92 24.77 10.83
N LYS A 169 6.35 23.64 10.37
CA LYS A 169 5.01 23.18 10.76
C LYS A 169 4.99 22.46 12.11
N GLY A 170 6.16 21.98 12.60
CA GLY A 170 6.29 21.35 13.91
C GLY A 170 5.59 20.01 14.05
N TYR A 171 5.49 19.22 12.99
CA TYR A 171 4.92 17.87 13.05
C TYR A 171 5.74 16.94 13.94
N PRO A 172 5.10 15.99 14.67
CA PRO A 172 5.79 15.10 15.61
C PRO A 172 6.55 13.95 14.94
N TRP A 173 6.55 13.87 13.61
CA TRP A 173 7.13 12.80 12.81
C TRP A 173 8.14 13.36 11.79
N LYS A 174 9.02 12.49 11.34
CA LYS A 174 9.84 12.66 10.14
C LYS A 174 9.34 11.78 9.03
N ILE A 175 9.56 12.20 7.77
CA ILE A 175 9.02 11.47 6.61
C ILE A 175 9.43 9.99 6.59
N ARG A 176 10.68 9.67 6.94
CA ARG A 176 11.16 8.28 6.94
C ARG A 176 10.45 7.40 7.96
N GLU A 177 9.99 7.97 9.07
CA GLU A 177 9.33 7.24 10.15
C GLU A 177 7.90 6.79 9.80
N ILE A 178 7.24 7.54 8.91
CA ILE A 178 5.86 7.28 8.49
C ILE A 178 5.75 6.54 7.15
N LEU A 179 6.88 6.37 6.43
CA LEU A 179 6.97 5.57 5.21
C LEU A 179 7.15 4.07 5.52
N PRO A 180 6.67 3.17 4.65
CA PRO A 180 6.93 1.73 4.79
C PRO A 180 8.43 1.40 4.61
N LYS A 181 8.84 0.23 5.08
CA LYS A 181 10.15 -0.34 4.75
C LYS A 181 10.13 -0.84 3.31
N VAL A 182 11.12 -0.46 2.52
CA VAL A 182 11.27 -0.92 1.13
C VAL A 182 11.91 -2.30 1.09
N LEU A 183 11.37 -3.18 0.27
CA LEU A 183 11.91 -4.51 -0.01
C LEU A 183 12.10 -4.70 -1.51
N VAL A 184 13.12 -5.45 -1.89
CA VAL A 184 13.29 -5.87 -3.29
C VAL A 184 12.60 -7.21 -3.55
N ALA A 185 12.38 -7.51 -4.83
CA ALA A 185 11.79 -8.78 -5.24
C ALA A 185 12.60 -9.98 -4.69
N GLY A 186 11.91 -10.95 -4.09
CA GLY A 186 12.52 -12.13 -3.49
C GLY A 186 12.91 -12.00 -2.02
N GLU A 187 12.81 -10.83 -1.41
CA GLU A 187 12.98 -10.68 0.04
C GLU A 187 11.75 -11.18 0.80
N ALA A 188 11.97 -11.63 2.03
CA ALA A 188 10.89 -12.06 2.91
C ALA A 188 10.06 -10.85 3.37
N ALA A 189 8.77 -10.85 3.06
CA ALA A 189 7.86 -9.75 3.37
C ALA A 189 6.88 -10.09 4.51
N GLY A 190 7.07 -11.20 5.18
CA GLY A 190 6.19 -11.68 6.24
C GLY A 190 5.38 -12.91 5.85
N ILE A 191 4.58 -13.37 6.79
CA ILE A 191 3.70 -14.54 6.65
C ILE A 191 2.26 -14.15 6.97
N LEU A 192 1.32 -14.84 6.38
CA LEU A 192 -0.10 -14.70 6.69
C LEU A 192 -0.35 -15.02 8.16
N THR A 193 -0.87 -14.08 8.91
CA THR A 193 -1.25 -14.27 10.31
C THR A 193 -2.58 -15.03 10.43
N GLU A 194 -2.94 -15.46 11.61
CA GLU A 194 -4.26 -16.07 11.85
C GLU A 194 -5.40 -15.06 11.62
N GLU A 195 -5.19 -13.80 12.04
CA GLU A 195 -6.12 -12.72 11.80
C GLU A 195 -6.22 -12.39 10.31
N GLY A 196 -5.07 -12.37 9.61
CA GLY A 196 -5.00 -12.15 8.17
C GLY A 196 -5.71 -13.26 7.39
N ALA A 197 -5.53 -14.52 7.77
CA ALA A 197 -6.22 -15.64 7.15
C ALA A 197 -7.75 -15.52 7.31
N LYS A 198 -8.24 -15.21 8.51
CA LYS A 198 -9.67 -14.99 8.77
C LYS A 198 -10.22 -13.77 8.06
N LEU A 199 -9.39 -12.73 7.88
CA LEU A 199 -9.78 -11.52 7.17
C LEU A 199 -9.90 -11.77 5.66
N LEU A 200 -9.03 -12.61 5.07
CA LEU A 200 -9.05 -12.95 3.65
C LEU A 200 -10.12 -14.00 3.33
N ASP A 201 -10.16 -15.06 4.12
CA ASP A 201 -11.07 -16.19 3.94
C ASP A 201 -12.14 -16.22 5.03
N VAL A 202 -13.34 -15.73 4.68
CA VAL A 202 -14.51 -15.73 5.57
C VAL A 202 -15.04 -17.14 5.88
N SER A 203 -14.66 -18.16 5.08
CA SER A 203 -15.02 -19.55 5.36
C SER A 203 -14.19 -20.14 6.53
N GLY A 204 -13.02 -19.57 6.80
CA GLY A 204 -12.10 -20.01 7.84
C GLY A 204 -11.31 -21.29 7.51
N GLU A 205 -11.30 -21.73 6.25
CA GLU A 205 -10.55 -22.92 5.81
C GLU A 205 -9.07 -22.63 5.55
N LEU A 206 -8.71 -21.37 5.22
CA LEU A 206 -7.34 -20.97 4.92
C LEU A 206 -6.49 -20.96 6.19
N GLU A 207 -5.38 -21.70 6.17
CA GLU A 207 -4.43 -21.76 7.27
C GLU A 207 -3.43 -20.59 7.24
N ALA A 208 -3.03 -20.13 8.40
CA ALA A 208 -1.95 -19.15 8.55
C ALA A 208 -0.57 -19.73 8.21
N GLY A 209 0.48 -18.89 8.20
CA GLY A 209 1.86 -19.31 7.96
C GLY A 209 2.27 -19.33 6.50
N ILE A 210 1.40 -18.88 5.58
CA ILE A 210 1.70 -18.75 4.15
C ILE A 210 2.60 -17.54 3.92
N PRO A 211 3.75 -17.67 3.22
CA PRO A 211 4.61 -16.53 2.92
C PRO A 211 3.94 -15.55 1.95
N LEU A 212 4.14 -14.26 2.20
CA LEU A 212 3.74 -13.21 1.27
C LEU A 212 4.96 -12.59 0.57
N CYS A 213 4.75 -12.22 -0.69
CA CYS A 213 5.72 -11.42 -1.45
C CYS A 213 5.63 -9.95 -1.08
N PRO A 214 6.71 -9.17 -1.25
CA PRO A 214 6.62 -7.73 -1.19
C PRO A 214 5.54 -7.23 -2.16
N PRO A 215 4.67 -6.29 -1.75
CA PRO A 215 3.65 -5.71 -2.62
C PRO A 215 4.24 -5.26 -3.97
N GLU A 216 3.55 -5.56 -5.08
CA GLU A 216 3.99 -5.34 -6.47
C GLU A 216 5.30 -6.07 -6.88
N SER A 217 5.74 -7.04 -6.09
CA SER A 217 6.87 -7.91 -6.43
C SER A 217 6.38 -9.31 -6.67
N LEU A 218 6.34 -9.73 -7.93
CA LEU A 218 5.83 -11.05 -8.32
C LEU A 218 6.93 -12.13 -8.42
N VAL A 219 8.13 -11.84 -7.92
CA VAL A 219 9.26 -12.78 -7.95
C VAL A 219 9.39 -13.47 -6.59
N PHE A 220 9.24 -14.77 -6.59
CA PHE A 220 9.38 -15.62 -5.42
C PHE A 220 10.80 -16.15 -5.31
N PRO A 221 11.38 -16.22 -4.10
CA PRO A 221 12.64 -16.92 -3.92
C PRO A 221 12.42 -18.44 -4.10
N ASN A 222 12.96 -18.98 -5.20
CA ASN A 222 13.26 -20.40 -5.40
C ASN A 222 12.15 -21.45 -5.22
N GLN A 223 10.89 -21.23 -5.58
CA GLN A 223 9.91 -22.33 -5.50
C GLN A 223 8.90 -22.37 -6.66
N LEU A 224 8.81 -23.54 -7.29
CA LEU A 224 7.75 -24.00 -8.19
C LEU A 224 6.47 -24.34 -7.37
N LEU A 225 5.93 -23.39 -6.61
CA LEU A 225 4.70 -23.59 -5.85
C LEU A 225 3.56 -22.78 -6.49
N PRO A 226 2.32 -23.25 -6.40
CA PRO A 226 1.17 -22.48 -6.86
C PRO A 226 1.10 -21.15 -6.11
N VAL A 227 1.11 -20.07 -6.88
CA VAL A 227 1.11 -18.70 -6.40
C VAL A 227 -0.26 -18.10 -6.63
N LEU A 228 -0.83 -17.53 -5.60
CA LEU A 228 -2.05 -16.78 -5.71
C LEU A 228 -1.71 -15.31 -5.95
N LEU A 229 -2.14 -14.79 -7.11
CA LEU A 229 -2.00 -13.39 -7.48
C LEU A 229 -3.36 -12.71 -7.44
N PHE A 230 -3.46 -11.69 -6.61
CA PHE A 230 -4.57 -10.75 -6.66
C PHE A 230 -4.12 -9.53 -7.48
N ASN A 231 -4.81 -9.27 -8.58
CA ASN A 231 -4.60 -8.10 -9.43
C ASN A 231 -5.85 -7.21 -9.34
N PHE A 232 -5.67 -5.95 -8.93
CA PHE A 232 -6.74 -4.98 -8.68
C PHE A 232 -6.61 -3.73 -9.56
#